data_5ec4367a28afa47c5dda1b4d8170e6bc
#
_entry.id   5ec4367a28afa47c5dda1b4d8170e6bc
#
_cell.length_a   1.000
_cell.length_b   1.000
_cell.length_c   1.000
_cell.angle_alpha   90.00
_cell.angle_beta   90.00
_cell.angle_gamma   90.00
#
_symmetry.space_group_name_H-M   'P 1'
#
loop_
_entity.id
_entity.type
_entity.pdbx_description
1 polymer ?
#
loop_
_entity_poly.entity_id
_entity_poly.type
_entity_poly.pdbx_seq_one_letter_code
_entity_poly.pdbx_strand_id
1 'polypeptide(L)'
;MRHSVIAAVLTVASTTSAALTWSLEKSSSPTTDEAEAYGLIEAALEAAVARHARLGDASKTLYVQYVPGVPTAEASYDGTIRFGTDRSYLNERTALHEISHTLGIGQTQAFDDRCAANDWPTATPLLQSWDGADAIINCGGGHIWPYGLNYNDEWSETNADRHVELINAMLADGL
;
A
#
# COMPACT_ATOMS: atom_id res chain seq x y z
N MET A 1 -16.65 61.56 0.56
CA MET A 1 -15.67 60.54 0.78
C MET A 1 -16.31 59.19 0.46
N ARG A 2 -15.87 58.50 -0.61
CA ARG A 2 -16.40 57.18 -1.03
C ARG A 2 -15.42 56.12 -0.54
N HIS A 3 -15.87 55.25 0.36
CA HIS A 3 -15.06 54.11 0.84
C HIS A 3 -15.26 52.94 -0.11
N SER A 4 -14.19 52.59 -0.86
CA SER A 4 -14.17 51.35 -1.63
C SER A 4 -13.79 50.17 -0.73
N VAL A 5 -14.70 49.24 -0.58
CA VAL A 5 -14.45 47.98 0.08
C VAL A 5 -13.89 47.00 -0.97
N ILE A 6 -12.63 46.63 -0.81
CA ILE A 6 -12.00 45.58 -1.64
C ILE A 6 -12.33 44.25 -0.99
N ALA A 7 -13.15 43.44 -1.65
CA ALA A 7 -13.38 42.03 -1.24
C ALA A 7 -12.22 41.17 -1.72
N ALA A 8 -11.49 40.56 -0.79
CA ALA A 8 -10.47 39.58 -1.08
C ALA A 8 -11.18 38.24 -1.37
N VAL A 9 -11.06 37.75 -2.58
CA VAL A 9 -11.50 36.39 -2.95
C VAL A 9 -10.40 35.41 -2.54
N LEU A 10 -10.67 34.64 -1.48
CA LEU A 10 -9.81 33.48 -1.13
C LEU A 10 -10.13 32.35 -2.14
N THR A 11 -9.23 32.10 -3.08
CA THR A 11 -9.24 30.87 -3.87
C THR A 11 -8.68 29.72 -3.03
N VAL A 12 -9.55 28.83 -2.56
CA VAL A 12 -9.14 27.54 -2.00
C VAL A 12 -8.71 26.66 -3.16
N ALA A 13 -7.41 26.45 -3.32
CA ALA A 13 -6.88 25.45 -4.22
C ALA A 13 -7.20 24.07 -3.62
N SER A 14 -8.16 23.35 -4.20
CA SER A 14 -8.35 21.92 -3.94
C SER A 14 -7.14 21.18 -4.51
N THR A 15 -6.20 20.80 -3.67
CA THR A 15 -5.20 19.80 -4.03
C THR A 15 -5.96 18.48 -4.18
N THR A 16 -6.09 17.96 -5.40
CA THR A 16 -6.46 16.57 -5.60
C THR A 16 -5.35 15.75 -4.96
N SER A 17 -5.61 15.19 -3.78
CA SER A 17 -4.73 14.21 -3.15
C SER A 17 -4.52 13.07 -4.15
N ALA A 18 -3.28 12.72 -4.44
CA ALA A 18 -2.94 11.47 -5.07
C ALA A 18 -3.62 10.35 -4.28
N ALA A 19 -4.23 9.37 -4.94
CA ALA A 19 -5.00 8.35 -4.26
C ALA A 19 -4.85 7.00 -4.96
N LEU A 20 -4.88 5.94 -4.16
CA LEU A 20 -5.07 4.59 -4.67
C LEU A 20 -6.52 4.45 -5.14
N THR A 21 -6.68 3.92 -6.35
CA THR A 21 -7.99 3.52 -6.89
C THR A 21 -7.94 2.05 -7.26
N TRP A 22 -9.06 1.35 -7.15
CA TRP A 22 -9.06 -0.07 -7.47
C TRP A 22 -10.34 -0.52 -8.16
N SER A 23 -10.23 -1.64 -8.88
CA SER A 23 -11.34 -2.36 -9.46
C SER A 23 -11.11 -3.86 -9.30
N LEU A 24 -12.13 -4.61 -8.88
CA LEU A 24 -12.13 -6.06 -8.82
C LEU A 24 -12.84 -6.64 -10.03
N GLU A 25 -12.11 -7.49 -10.79
CA GLU A 25 -12.72 -8.26 -11.87
C GLU A 25 -13.63 -9.34 -11.28
N LYS A 26 -14.89 -9.33 -11.70
CA LYS A 26 -15.90 -10.30 -11.22
C LYS A 26 -16.57 -11.01 -12.38
N SER A 27 -16.84 -12.30 -12.19
CA SER A 27 -17.72 -13.05 -13.08
C SER A 27 -19.13 -12.43 -13.10
N SER A 28 -19.76 -12.40 -14.26
CA SER A 28 -21.17 -11.97 -14.39
C SER A 28 -22.17 -12.98 -13.78
N SER A 29 -21.70 -14.20 -13.49
CA SER A 29 -22.48 -15.28 -12.88
C SER A 29 -21.58 -16.03 -11.90
N PRO A 30 -21.22 -15.41 -10.77
CA PRO A 30 -20.27 -15.99 -9.82
C PRO A 30 -20.88 -17.24 -9.16
N THR A 31 -20.05 -18.21 -8.90
CA THR A 31 -20.34 -19.31 -7.97
C THR A 31 -20.46 -18.76 -6.55
N THR A 32 -20.98 -19.57 -5.63
CA THR A 32 -21.04 -19.20 -4.21
C THR A 32 -19.63 -18.93 -3.64
N ASP A 33 -18.65 -19.74 -4.02
CA ASP A 33 -17.25 -19.58 -3.61
C ASP A 33 -16.65 -18.27 -4.12
N GLU A 34 -16.85 -17.94 -5.40
CA GLU A 34 -16.38 -16.67 -5.98
C GLU A 34 -17.07 -15.45 -5.33
N ALA A 35 -18.38 -15.53 -5.09
CA ALA A 35 -19.11 -14.44 -4.46
C ALA A 35 -18.61 -14.16 -3.03
N GLU A 36 -18.31 -15.21 -2.25
CA GLU A 36 -17.70 -15.08 -0.92
C GLU A 36 -16.29 -14.47 -1.01
N ALA A 37 -15.44 -14.98 -1.93
CA ALA A 37 -14.10 -14.45 -2.13
C ALA A 37 -14.13 -12.97 -2.51
N TYR A 38 -15.00 -12.57 -3.44
CA TYR A 38 -15.15 -11.17 -3.84
C TYR A 38 -15.51 -10.28 -2.66
N GLY A 39 -16.43 -10.70 -1.79
CA GLY A 39 -16.79 -9.92 -0.61
C GLY A 39 -15.63 -9.72 0.36
N LEU A 40 -14.80 -10.76 0.59
CA LEU A 40 -13.62 -10.66 1.44
C LEU A 40 -12.54 -9.76 0.82
N ILE A 41 -12.27 -9.89 -0.48
CA ILE A 41 -11.30 -9.08 -1.21
C ILE A 41 -11.72 -7.59 -1.21
N GLU A 42 -13.00 -7.30 -1.45
CA GLU A 42 -13.52 -5.93 -1.40
C GLU A 42 -13.31 -5.30 -0.03
N ALA A 43 -13.70 -6.01 1.04
CA ALA A 43 -13.49 -5.52 2.41
C ALA A 43 -12.00 -5.28 2.73
N ALA A 44 -11.12 -6.18 2.28
CA ALA A 44 -9.67 -6.05 2.45
C ALA A 44 -9.11 -4.82 1.74
N LEU A 45 -9.52 -4.59 0.49
CA LEU A 45 -9.06 -3.45 -0.30
C LEU A 45 -9.63 -2.11 0.21
N GLU A 46 -10.91 -2.07 0.59
CA GLU A 46 -11.51 -0.88 1.19
C GLU A 46 -10.74 -0.44 2.45
N ALA A 47 -10.41 -1.40 3.33
CA ALA A 47 -9.66 -1.12 4.54
C ALA A 47 -8.22 -0.65 4.22
N ALA A 48 -7.50 -1.35 3.33
CA ALA A 48 -6.13 -1.03 2.97
C ALA A 48 -6.03 0.34 2.27
N VAL A 49 -6.90 0.63 1.30
CA VAL A 49 -6.93 1.91 0.58
C VAL A 49 -7.32 3.06 1.52
N ALA A 50 -8.26 2.85 2.44
CA ALA A 50 -8.61 3.85 3.44
C ALA A 50 -7.44 4.15 4.38
N ARG A 51 -6.63 3.13 4.75
CA ARG A 51 -5.41 3.30 5.55
C ARG A 51 -4.36 4.11 4.80
N HIS A 52 -4.09 3.81 3.53
CA HIS A 52 -3.21 4.60 2.68
C HIS A 52 -3.68 6.05 2.53
N ALA A 53 -4.98 6.28 2.32
CA ALA A 53 -5.54 7.63 2.21
C ALA A 53 -5.41 8.46 3.50
N ARG A 54 -5.35 7.80 4.65
CA ARG A 54 -5.19 8.44 5.96
C ARG A 54 -3.73 8.77 6.29
N LEU A 55 -2.79 7.91 5.87
CA LEU A 55 -1.40 7.92 6.36
C LEU A 55 -0.36 8.27 5.29
N GLY A 56 -0.77 8.45 4.04
CA GLY A 56 0.15 8.72 2.95
C GLY A 56 -0.51 9.33 1.73
N ASP A 57 0.28 9.51 0.70
CA ASP A 57 -0.10 10.15 -0.56
C ASP A 57 0.22 9.26 -1.79
N ALA A 58 0.45 7.96 -1.58
CA ALA A 58 0.68 7.00 -2.66
C ALA A 58 -0.46 7.03 -3.67
N SER A 59 -0.12 6.96 -4.97
CA SER A 59 -1.07 7.00 -6.07
C SER A 59 -0.82 5.85 -7.03
N LYS A 60 -1.84 5.02 -7.25
CA LYS A 60 -1.81 3.90 -8.19
C LYS A 60 -3.23 3.48 -8.56
N THR A 61 -3.43 3.02 -9.78
CA THR A 61 -4.64 2.28 -10.16
C THR A 61 -4.37 0.80 -10.01
N LEU A 62 -5.21 0.11 -9.25
CA LEU A 62 -5.06 -1.32 -8.92
C LEU A 62 -6.11 -2.13 -9.69
N TYR A 63 -5.66 -3.18 -10.36
CA TYR A 63 -6.48 -4.15 -11.08
C TYR A 63 -6.46 -5.46 -10.31
N VAL A 64 -7.57 -5.80 -9.68
CA VAL A 64 -7.63 -6.92 -8.74
C VAL A 64 -8.41 -8.08 -9.31
N GLN A 65 -7.89 -9.28 -9.07
CA GLN A 65 -8.47 -10.54 -9.56
C GLN A 65 -8.52 -11.58 -8.44
N TYR A 66 -9.53 -12.45 -8.49
CA TYR A 66 -9.56 -13.70 -7.75
C TYR A 66 -9.13 -14.82 -8.68
N VAL A 67 -8.00 -15.46 -8.39
CA VAL A 67 -7.35 -16.45 -9.26
C VAL A 67 -7.08 -17.74 -8.49
N PRO A 68 -7.92 -18.77 -8.63
CA PRO A 68 -7.80 -20.03 -7.87
C PRO A 68 -6.45 -20.75 -7.98
N GLY A 69 -5.64 -20.46 -9.00
CA GLY A 69 -4.31 -21.03 -9.19
C GLY A 69 -3.20 -20.35 -8.37
N VAL A 70 -3.49 -19.20 -7.75
CA VAL A 70 -2.55 -18.50 -6.87
C VAL A 70 -2.65 -19.10 -5.47
N PRO A 71 -1.52 -19.49 -4.82
CA PRO A 71 -1.58 -20.11 -3.48
C PRO A 71 -2.10 -19.15 -2.40
N THR A 72 -1.62 -17.92 -2.39
CA THR A 72 -1.91 -16.89 -1.38
C THR A 72 -2.43 -15.61 -2.03
N ALA A 73 -1.52 -14.70 -2.33
CA ALA A 73 -1.72 -13.53 -3.18
C ALA A 73 -0.39 -13.19 -3.86
N GLU A 74 -0.45 -12.37 -4.88
CA GLU A 74 0.73 -11.84 -5.58
C GLU A 74 0.38 -10.54 -6.27
N ALA A 75 1.37 -9.68 -6.48
CA ALA A 75 1.18 -8.44 -7.20
C ALA A 75 2.36 -8.10 -8.11
N SER A 76 2.15 -7.19 -9.04
CA SER A 76 3.16 -6.65 -9.94
C SER A 76 3.12 -5.14 -10.02
N TYR A 77 4.25 -4.56 -10.39
CA TYR A 77 4.46 -3.10 -10.45
C TYR A 77 3.48 -2.38 -11.37
N ASP A 78 2.86 -3.07 -12.34
CA ASP A 78 1.84 -2.51 -13.22
C ASP A 78 0.50 -2.20 -12.53
N GLY A 79 0.34 -2.61 -11.26
CA GLY A 79 -0.87 -2.41 -10.47
C GLY A 79 -1.77 -3.64 -10.40
N THR A 80 -1.39 -4.76 -11.00
CA THR A 80 -2.17 -6.01 -10.93
C THR A 80 -1.96 -6.69 -9.58
N ILE A 81 -3.06 -7.08 -8.92
CA ILE A 81 -3.08 -7.88 -7.68
C ILE A 81 -3.94 -9.11 -7.91
N ARG A 82 -3.43 -10.29 -7.58
CA ARG A 82 -4.14 -11.56 -7.69
C ARG A 82 -4.24 -12.24 -6.33
N PHE A 83 -5.46 -12.46 -5.87
CA PHE A 83 -5.75 -13.22 -4.65
C PHE A 83 -6.10 -14.67 -5.00
N GLY A 84 -5.57 -15.60 -4.22
CA GLY A 84 -5.84 -17.03 -4.35
C GLY A 84 -7.04 -17.51 -3.52
N THR A 85 -7.17 -18.84 -3.39
CA THR A 85 -8.31 -19.47 -2.73
C THR A 85 -8.21 -19.54 -1.21
N ASP A 86 -7.03 -19.37 -0.64
CA ASP A 86 -6.85 -19.44 0.82
C ASP A 86 -7.48 -18.22 1.50
N ARG A 87 -8.60 -18.43 2.16
CA ARG A 87 -9.39 -17.38 2.83
C ARG A 87 -8.60 -16.66 3.93
N SER A 88 -7.57 -17.28 4.49
CA SER A 88 -6.71 -16.67 5.51
C SER A 88 -5.84 -15.52 4.95
N TYR A 89 -5.74 -15.41 3.62
CA TYR A 89 -5.05 -14.33 2.92
C TYR A 89 -6.00 -13.28 2.30
N LEU A 90 -7.32 -13.47 2.35
CA LEU A 90 -8.28 -12.48 1.87
C LEU A 90 -8.59 -11.46 2.96
N ASN A 91 -7.59 -10.66 3.35
CA ASN A 91 -7.67 -9.73 4.47
C ASN A 91 -6.84 -8.46 4.23
N GLU A 92 -7.02 -7.44 5.08
CA GLU A 92 -6.33 -6.15 4.97
C GLU A 92 -4.82 -6.28 4.99
N ARG A 93 -4.25 -7.15 5.84
CA ARG A 93 -2.79 -7.38 5.90
C ARG A 93 -2.22 -7.74 4.53
N THR A 94 -2.85 -8.72 3.88
CA THR A 94 -2.43 -9.16 2.54
C THR A 94 -2.63 -8.05 1.51
N ALA A 95 -3.77 -7.33 1.55
CA ALA A 95 -4.00 -6.23 0.63
C ALA A 95 -2.93 -5.13 0.76
N LEU A 96 -2.54 -4.74 1.98
CA LEU A 96 -1.46 -3.78 2.22
C LEU A 96 -0.12 -4.29 1.67
N HIS A 97 0.21 -5.55 1.95
CA HIS A 97 1.43 -6.19 1.46
C HIS A 97 1.50 -6.17 -0.08
N GLU A 98 0.44 -6.61 -0.76
CA GLU A 98 0.40 -6.65 -2.22
C GLU A 98 0.38 -5.25 -2.85
N ILE A 99 -0.28 -4.28 -2.22
CA ILE A 99 -0.21 -2.88 -2.65
C ILE A 99 1.23 -2.39 -2.64
N SER A 100 2.04 -2.74 -1.63
CA SER A 100 3.46 -2.33 -1.57
C SER A 100 4.27 -2.82 -2.76
N HIS A 101 4.01 -4.02 -3.26
CA HIS A 101 4.62 -4.53 -4.48
C HIS A 101 4.22 -3.71 -5.71
N THR A 102 2.94 -3.29 -5.81
CA THR A 102 2.52 -2.41 -6.91
C THR A 102 3.17 -1.04 -6.85
N LEU A 103 3.60 -0.59 -5.67
CA LEU A 103 4.29 0.68 -5.45
C LEU A 103 5.81 0.57 -5.64
N GLY A 104 6.36 -0.64 -5.79
CA GLY A 104 7.77 -0.83 -6.16
C GLY A 104 8.56 -1.79 -5.28
N ILE A 105 8.07 -2.16 -4.08
CA ILE A 105 8.76 -3.10 -3.19
C ILE A 105 9.02 -4.41 -3.92
N GLY A 106 10.29 -4.78 -4.06
CA GLY A 106 10.72 -6.01 -4.74
C GLY A 106 10.43 -6.06 -6.24
N GLN A 107 10.03 -4.95 -6.87
CA GLN A 107 9.55 -4.91 -8.24
C GLN A 107 10.36 -3.94 -9.12
N THR A 108 11.23 -3.11 -8.55
CA THR A 108 11.96 -2.08 -9.29
C THR A 108 13.46 -2.17 -9.05
N GLN A 109 14.25 -1.74 -10.04
CA GLN A 109 15.71 -1.62 -9.87
C GLN A 109 16.06 -0.62 -8.75
N ALA A 110 15.26 0.44 -8.59
CA ALA A 110 15.46 1.40 -7.52
C ALA A 110 15.35 0.75 -6.13
N PHE A 111 14.40 -0.17 -5.94
CA PHE A 111 14.31 -0.97 -4.72
C PHE A 111 15.57 -1.80 -4.49
N ASP A 112 16.03 -2.52 -5.49
CA ASP A 112 17.22 -3.39 -5.39
C ASP A 112 18.48 -2.55 -5.07
N ASP A 113 18.67 -1.42 -5.73
CA ASP A 113 19.81 -0.52 -5.52
C ASP A 113 19.81 0.07 -4.09
N ARG A 114 18.64 0.54 -3.62
CA ARG A 114 18.47 1.07 -2.27
C ARG A 114 18.71 0.01 -1.19
N CYS A 115 18.16 -1.17 -1.39
CA CYS A 115 18.38 -2.31 -0.48
C CYS A 115 19.85 -2.73 -0.42
N ALA A 116 20.53 -2.83 -1.58
CA ALA A 116 21.95 -3.20 -1.64
C ALA A 116 22.85 -2.16 -0.96
N ALA A 117 22.52 -0.87 -1.10
CA ALA A 117 23.23 0.23 -0.46
C ALA A 117 22.83 0.45 1.00
N ASN A 118 21.70 -0.11 1.45
CA ASN A 118 21.03 0.23 2.71
C ASN A 118 20.87 1.76 2.87
N ASP A 119 20.47 2.43 1.78
CA ASP A 119 20.39 3.89 1.67
C ASP A 119 18.94 4.35 1.52
N TRP A 120 18.30 4.57 2.66
CA TRP A 120 16.92 5.05 2.77
C TRP A 120 16.89 6.35 3.58
N PRO A 121 17.20 7.51 2.97
CA PRO A 121 17.42 8.77 3.70
C PRO A 121 16.18 9.29 4.43
N THR A 122 14.97 8.93 4.00
CA THR A 122 13.71 9.27 4.67
C THR A 122 13.18 8.11 5.51
N ALA A 123 13.18 6.89 4.95
CA ALA A 123 12.56 5.74 5.59
C ALA A 123 13.38 5.21 6.78
N THR A 124 14.72 5.21 6.73
CA THR A 124 15.53 4.76 7.88
C THR A 124 15.37 5.64 9.11
N PRO A 125 15.44 6.98 9.04
CA PRO A 125 15.17 7.83 10.21
C PRO A 125 13.75 7.66 10.77
N LEU A 126 12.76 7.44 9.91
CA LEU A 126 11.39 7.17 10.34
C LEU A 126 11.32 5.87 11.13
N LEU A 127 11.89 4.77 10.61
CA LEU A 127 11.98 3.49 11.30
C LEU A 127 12.69 3.63 12.67
N GLN A 128 13.81 4.34 12.70
CA GLN A 128 14.59 4.57 13.91
C GLN A 128 13.83 5.38 14.97
N SER A 129 12.90 6.23 14.56
CA SER A 129 12.03 6.95 15.50
C SER A 129 11.07 6.03 16.27
N TRP A 130 10.79 4.84 15.73
CA TRP A 130 9.89 3.85 16.35
C TRP A 130 10.65 2.76 17.11
N ASP A 131 11.74 2.28 16.54
CA ASP A 131 12.40 1.03 16.96
C ASP A 131 13.80 1.26 17.54
N GLY A 132 14.26 2.52 17.61
CA GLY A 132 15.56 2.90 18.15
C GLY A 132 16.64 3.12 17.10
N ALA A 133 17.70 3.81 17.51
CA ALA A 133 18.73 4.34 16.60
C ALA A 133 19.49 3.29 15.77
N ASP A 134 19.49 2.04 16.20
CA ASP A 134 20.16 0.93 15.52
C ASP A 134 19.24 0.18 14.53
N ALA A 135 17.98 0.59 14.41
CA ALA A 135 17.02 -0.05 13.51
C ALA A 135 17.42 0.18 12.05
N ILE A 136 17.35 -0.88 11.25
CA ILE A 136 17.64 -0.87 9.81
C ILE A 136 16.51 -1.55 9.03
N ILE A 137 16.32 -1.13 7.79
CA ILE A 137 15.42 -1.81 6.85
C ILE A 137 16.18 -3.00 6.26
N ASN A 138 15.71 -4.22 6.54
CA ASN A 138 16.26 -5.42 5.93
C ASN A 138 15.44 -5.76 4.68
N CYS A 139 16.11 -6.13 3.61
CA CYS A 139 15.51 -6.55 2.35
C CYS A 139 15.87 -7.99 2.03
N GLY A 140 14.95 -8.75 1.44
CA GLY A 140 15.23 -10.11 1.01
C GLY A 140 14.07 -10.71 0.24
N GLY A 141 14.34 -11.43 -0.87
CA GLY A 141 13.33 -12.11 -1.67
C GLY A 141 12.21 -11.19 -2.19
N GLY A 142 12.53 -9.90 -2.44
CA GLY A 142 11.54 -8.92 -2.87
C GLY A 142 10.67 -8.33 -1.73
N HIS A 143 11.06 -8.53 -0.48
CA HIS A 143 10.30 -8.09 0.71
C HIS A 143 11.16 -7.23 1.62
N ILE A 144 10.52 -6.60 2.63
CA ILE A 144 11.19 -5.80 3.66
C ILE A 144 10.84 -6.26 5.06
N TRP A 145 11.71 -5.97 6.03
CA TRP A 145 11.51 -6.10 7.48
C TRP A 145 12.18 -4.93 8.22
N PRO A 146 11.60 -4.46 9.36
CA PRO A 146 10.28 -4.78 9.88
C PRO A 146 9.16 -4.16 9.04
N TYR A 147 7.92 -4.41 9.45
CA TYR A 147 6.70 -3.84 8.88
C TYR A 147 6.40 -4.20 7.41
N GLY A 148 7.00 -5.27 6.86
CA GLY A 148 6.65 -5.76 5.52
C GLY A 148 5.29 -6.42 5.43
N LEU A 149 4.69 -6.81 6.57
CA LEU A 149 3.43 -7.55 6.67
C LEU A 149 3.45 -8.87 5.88
N ASN A 150 4.62 -9.51 5.84
CA ASN A 150 4.86 -10.72 5.05
C ASN A 150 4.08 -11.92 5.58
N TYR A 151 3.85 -11.98 6.89
CA TYR A 151 3.20 -13.11 7.59
C TYR A 151 2.05 -12.63 8.48
N ASN A 152 1.13 -13.55 8.80
CA ASN A 152 -0.05 -13.23 9.61
C ASN A 152 0.29 -12.78 11.04
N ASP A 153 1.37 -13.29 11.62
CA ASP A 153 1.85 -12.92 12.95
C ASP A 153 2.52 -11.54 13.02
N GLU A 154 2.82 -10.94 11.87
CA GLU A 154 3.29 -9.54 11.80
C GLU A 154 2.14 -8.53 11.93
N TRP A 155 0.87 -8.98 11.95
CA TRP A 155 -0.28 -8.10 11.99
C TRP A 155 -0.51 -7.48 13.37
N SER A 156 -0.62 -6.17 13.38
CA SER A 156 -1.31 -5.35 14.39
C SER A 156 -1.74 -4.04 13.74
N GLU A 157 -2.67 -3.32 14.32
CA GLU A 157 -3.08 -1.98 13.82
C GLU A 157 -1.87 -1.03 13.74
N THR A 158 -1.00 -1.07 14.75
CA THR A 158 0.23 -0.26 14.77
C THR A 158 1.18 -0.67 13.64
N ASN A 159 1.37 -1.96 13.40
CA ASN A 159 2.27 -2.43 12.34
C ASN A 159 1.69 -2.12 10.95
N ALA A 160 0.36 -2.17 10.78
CA ALA A 160 -0.31 -1.79 9.55
C ALA A 160 -0.16 -0.29 9.26
N ASP A 161 -0.29 0.56 10.27
CA ASP A 161 -0.04 2.01 10.14
C ASP A 161 1.42 2.28 9.79
N ARG A 162 2.37 1.68 10.52
CA ARG A 162 3.81 1.80 10.27
C ARG A 162 4.22 1.27 8.89
N HIS A 163 3.57 0.19 8.41
CA HIS A 163 3.77 -0.32 7.05
C HIS A 163 3.48 0.79 6.02
N VAL A 164 2.31 1.41 6.08
CA VAL A 164 1.92 2.46 5.13
C VAL A 164 2.84 3.66 5.21
N GLU A 165 3.15 4.13 6.42
CA GLU A 165 4.05 5.27 6.63
C GLU A 165 5.47 4.98 6.11
N LEU A 166 5.99 3.75 6.35
CA LEU A 166 7.31 3.33 5.87
C LEU A 166 7.35 3.25 4.34
N ILE A 167 6.34 2.66 3.70
CA ILE A 167 6.25 2.61 2.23
C ILE A 167 6.21 4.03 1.64
N ASN A 168 5.45 4.96 2.22
CA ASN A 168 5.44 6.36 1.76
C ASN A 168 6.80 7.04 1.92
N ALA A 169 7.52 6.77 3.00
CA ALA A 169 8.89 7.27 3.18
C ALA A 169 9.86 6.68 2.13
N MET A 170 9.72 5.39 1.79
CA MET A 170 10.51 4.74 0.74
C MET A 170 10.18 5.31 -0.65
N LEU A 171 8.92 5.63 -0.93
CA LEU A 171 8.54 6.35 -2.17
C LEU A 171 9.19 7.74 -2.25
N ALA A 172 9.27 8.47 -1.14
CA ALA A 172 9.97 9.74 -1.07
C ALA A 172 11.48 9.60 -1.30
N ASP A 173 12.05 8.43 -1.00
CA ASP A 173 13.45 8.08 -1.27
C ASP A 173 13.69 7.65 -2.73
N GLY A 174 12.64 7.56 -3.55
CA GLY A 174 12.72 7.28 -4.99
C GLY A 174 12.51 5.80 -5.35
N LEU A 175 11.72 5.07 -4.55
CA LEU A 175 11.27 3.72 -4.85
C LEU A 175 10.50 3.65 -6.18
#